data_d2da357f3bcb63e2d8f5b3d4df70c733
#
_entry.id   d2da357f3bcb63e2d8f5b3d4df70c733
#
_cell.length_a   1.000
_cell.length_b   1.000
_cell.length_c   1.000
_cell.angle_alpha   90.00
_cell.angle_beta   90.00
_cell.angle_gamma   90.00
#
_symmetry.space_group_name_H-M   'P 1'
#
loop_
_entity.id
_entity.type
_entity.pdbx_description
1 polymer ?
#
loop_
_entity_poly.entity_id
_entity_poly.type
_entity_poly.pdbx_seq_one_letter_code
_entity_poly.pdbx_strand_id
1 'polypeptide(L)'
;MNGNNTVEFEAWLARKNHVRYAVTCHSGTHALEILAHYWATEPPGSPVTPTVLIPAMTYVATANAFIRAGWDIHIIDTDAHGLIDLTKIPTGLSYQAVVIVGLYGAAVTHHGSPRSWHEWLSQNTIVIEDAAQHWLAADCTRTGKGGAAISFDPMKNLACYGNGGAVVTDNLDLAEYARAWRDNGKPTHRNTGTNSRMSELDCAHMLVKTQHIDRWQARRQKIADHWCDRFKNTGIRCLIDDSNAHNHAVHKFVIDVDKRDIVKANLTLRKIDTRVHYANPLQEMSLYRAYPGPDMLAASSSLARRVLSLPIYPELTDLEVEYISDQVISCVA
;
A
#
# COMPACT_ATOMS: atom_id res chain seq x y z
N MET A 1 -17.84 15.45 17.59
CA MET A 1 -17.39 16.60 16.75
C MET A 1 -15.91 16.42 16.50
N ASN A 2 -15.45 16.63 15.29
CA ASN A 2 -14.01 16.73 15.00
C ASN A 2 -13.55 18.09 15.50
N GLY A 3 -12.34 18.15 16.06
CA GLY A 3 -11.71 19.42 16.39
C GLY A 3 -11.06 20.06 15.14
N ASN A 4 -10.50 21.24 15.33
CA ASN A 4 -9.93 22.02 14.22
C ASN A 4 -8.74 21.33 13.55
N ASN A 5 -7.88 20.64 14.31
CA ASN A 5 -6.71 19.95 13.74
C ASN A 5 -7.12 18.82 12.81
N THR A 6 -8.17 18.05 13.17
CA THR A 6 -8.70 17.00 12.28
C THR A 6 -9.20 17.60 10.98
N VAL A 7 -9.97 18.68 11.03
CA VAL A 7 -10.51 19.35 9.83
C VAL A 7 -9.39 19.88 8.94
N GLU A 8 -8.39 20.53 9.53
CA GLU A 8 -7.26 21.08 8.80
C GLU A 8 -6.39 19.99 8.16
N PHE A 9 -6.12 18.90 8.90
CA PHE A 9 -5.33 17.79 8.38
C PHE A 9 -6.07 17.06 7.26
N GLU A 10 -7.38 16.81 7.38
CA GLU A 10 -8.20 16.23 6.31
C GLU A 10 -8.21 17.13 5.06
N ALA A 11 -8.32 18.43 5.23
CA ALA A 11 -8.25 19.38 4.12
C ALA A 11 -6.87 19.39 3.44
N TRP A 12 -5.78 19.27 4.22
CA TRP A 12 -4.44 19.12 3.66
C TRP A 12 -4.28 17.81 2.89
N LEU A 13 -4.76 16.66 3.45
CA LEU A 13 -4.72 15.37 2.79
C LEU A 13 -5.49 15.38 1.47
N ALA A 14 -6.68 15.96 1.45
CA ALA A 14 -7.48 16.06 0.24
C ALA A 14 -6.74 16.84 -0.87
N ARG A 15 -6.16 17.99 -0.52
CA ARG A 15 -5.34 18.76 -1.47
C ARG A 15 -4.11 18.01 -1.95
N LYS A 16 -3.37 17.35 -1.03
CA LYS A 16 -2.14 16.61 -1.36
C LYS A 16 -2.40 15.44 -2.30
N ASN A 17 -3.55 14.80 -2.19
CA ASN A 17 -3.95 13.67 -3.00
C ASN A 17 -4.84 14.06 -4.21
N HIS A 18 -5.06 15.34 -4.45
CA HIS A 18 -5.89 15.85 -5.56
C HIS A 18 -7.31 15.28 -5.58
N VAL A 19 -7.89 15.03 -4.42
CA VAL A 19 -9.26 14.53 -4.22
C VAL A 19 -10.12 15.53 -3.46
N ARG A 20 -11.45 15.37 -3.55
CA ARG A 20 -12.38 16.27 -2.87
C ARG A 20 -12.49 16.02 -1.37
N TYR A 21 -12.32 14.79 -0.92
CA TYR A 21 -12.57 14.39 0.45
C TYR A 21 -11.45 13.53 1.01
N ALA A 22 -11.08 13.80 2.25
CA ALA A 22 -10.27 12.94 3.09
C ALA A 22 -10.99 12.77 4.44
N VAL A 23 -10.97 11.56 4.98
CA VAL A 23 -11.59 11.22 6.25
C VAL A 23 -10.60 10.40 7.07
N THR A 24 -10.01 11.01 8.10
CA THR A 24 -9.05 10.34 8.97
C THR A 24 -9.71 9.28 9.84
N CYS A 25 -9.00 8.20 10.14
CA CYS A 25 -9.43 7.12 11.02
C CYS A 25 -8.24 6.54 11.80
N HIS A 26 -8.53 5.57 12.66
CA HIS A 26 -7.56 5.01 13.60
C HIS A 26 -6.35 4.33 12.94
N SER A 27 -6.48 3.74 11.76
CA SER A 27 -5.38 3.05 11.06
C SER A 27 -5.68 2.85 9.57
N GLY A 28 -4.65 2.53 8.78
CA GLY A 28 -4.82 2.11 7.39
C GLY A 28 -5.68 0.85 7.25
N THR A 29 -5.62 -0.09 8.21
CA THR A 29 -6.50 -1.26 8.26
C THR A 29 -7.96 -0.84 8.38
N HIS A 30 -8.28 0.10 9.28
CA HIS A 30 -9.63 0.65 9.40
C HIS A 30 -10.09 1.39 8.14
N ALA A 31 -9.20 2.10 7.47
CA ALA A 31 -9.52 2.74 6.19
C ALA A 31 -9.94 1.69 5.14
N LEU A 32 -9.20 0.58 5.05
CA LEU A 32 -9.56 -0.56 4.18
C LEU A 32 -10.89 -1.20 4.60
N GLU A 33 -11.13 -1.39 5.89
CA GLU A 33 -12.41 -1.91 6.41
C GLU A 33 -13.60 -1.00 6.05
N ILE A 34 -13.44 0.32 6.18
CA ILE A 34 -14.48 1.28 5.77
C ILE A 34 -14.81 1.12 4.29
N LEU A 35 -13.79 1.03 3.43
CA LEU A 35 -13.97 0.83 1.99
C LEU A 35 -14.64 -0.53 1.70
N ALA A 36 -14.16 -1.59 2.33
CA ALA A 36 -14.70 -2.93 2.15
C ALA A 36 -16.17 -3.01 2.57
N HIS A 37 -16.54 -2.45 3.73
CA HIS A 37 -17.92 -2.42 4.18
C HIS A 37 -18.83 -1.54 3.33
N TYR A 38 -18.35 -0.38 2.87
CA TYR A 38 -19.14 0.48 2.00
C TYR A 38 -19.54 -0.22 0.70
N TRP A 39 -18.60 -0.94 0.09
CA TRP A 39 -18.82 -1.63 -1.17
C TRP A 39 -19.44 -3.03 -1.03
N ALA A 40 -19.46 -3.60 0.19
CA ALA A 40 -20.17 -4.85 0.47
C ALA A 40 -21.69 -4.68 0.60
N THR A 41 -22.19 -3.43 0.57
CA THR A 41 -23.60 -3.14 0.76
C THR A 41 -24.44 -3.53 -0.47
N GLU A 42 -24.53 -4.83 -0.71
CA GLU A 42 -25.72 -5.40 -1.33
C GLU A 42 -26.93 -5.22 -0.37
N PRO A 43 -28.16 -5.12 -0.88
CA PRO A 43 -29.32 -5.03 0.00
C PRO A 43 -29.28 -6.15 1.05
N PRO A 44 -29.66 -5.88 2.32
CA PRO A 44 -29.71 -6.90 3.33
C PRO A 44 -30.50 -8.12 2.84
N GLY A 45 -29.83 -9.30 2.81
CA GLY A 45 -30.44 -10.53 2.32
C GLY A 45 -30.09 -10.91 0.86
N SER A 46 -29.15 -10.21 0.21
CA SER A 46 -28.58 -10.70 -1.04
C SER A 46 -27.95 -12.09 -0.83
N PRO A 47 -28.31 -13.08 -1.65
CA PRO A 47 -27.78 -14.44 -1.49
C PRO A 47 -26.33 -14.56 -2.03
N VAL A 48 -25.77 -13.49 -2.60
CA VAL A 48 -24.46 -13.53 -3.28
C VAL A 48 -23.41 -12.83 -2.43
N THR A 49 -22.43 -13.58 -1.95
CA THR A 49 -21.23 -13.02 -1.33
C THR A 49 -20.39 -12.33 -2.40
N PRO A 50 -20.05 -11.04 -2.23
CA PRO A 50 -19.22 -10.34 -3.22
C PRO A 50 -17.79 -10.87 -3.22
N THR A 51 -17.18 -10.96 -4.41
CA THR A 51 -15.81 -11.40 -4.59
C THR A 51 -14.89 -10.23 -4.91
N VAL A 52 -13.74 -10.17 -4.24
CA VAL A 52 -12.69 -9.19 -4.48
C VAL A 52 -11.37 -9.86 -4.89
N LEU A 53 -10.71 -9.27 -5.89
CA LEU A 53 -9.38 -9.69 -6.31
C LEU A 53 -8.32 -8.97 -5.48
N ILE A 54 -7.36 -9.74 -4.93
CA ILE A 54 -6.29 -9.23 -4.06
C ILE A 54 -4.93 -9.74 -4.55
N PRO A 55 -3.88 -8.90 -4.61
CA PRO A 55 -2.55 -9.36 -4.99
C PRO A 55 -1.97 -10.32 -3.95
N ALA A 56 -1.26 -11.35 -4.42
CA ALA A 56 -0.58 -12.34 -3.59
C ALA A 56 0.48 -11.72 -2.66
N MET A 57 1.20 -10.69 -3.15
CA MET A 57 2.19 -9.95 -2.37
C MET A 57 1.56 -8.67 -1.82
N THR A 58 1.13 -8.72 -0.57
CA THR A 58 0.63 -7.55 0.17
C THR A 58 0.80 -7.75 1.67
N TYR A 59 0.57 -6.68 2.43
CA TYR A 59 0.41 -6.80 3.87
C TYR A 59 -0.97 -7.42 4.19
N VAL A 60 -1.01 -8.26 5.20
CA VAL A 60 -2.22 -9.02 5.57
C VAL A 60 -3.47 -8.17 5.83
N ALA A 61 -3.30 -6.89 6.19
CA ALA A 61 -4.42 -5.98 6.42
C ALA A 61 -5.31 -5.83 5.19
N THR A 62 -4.73 -5.88 3.98
CA THR A 62 -5.48 -5.81 2.72
C THR A 62 -6.52 -6.93 2.64
N ALA A 63 -6.10 -8.18 2.83
CA ALA A 63 -7.02 -9.33 2.80
C ALA A 63 -7.98 -9.35 4.00
N ASN A 64 -7.46 -9.11 5.20
CA ASN A 64 -8.24 -9.16 6.43
C ASN A 64 -9.42 -8.18 6.44
N ALA A 65 -9.24 -6.98 5.89
CA ALA A 65 -10.29 -5.97 5.84
C ALA A 65 -11.51 -6.47 5.04
N PHE A 66 -11.28 -7.10 3.92
CA PHE A 66 -12.34 -7.64 3.06
C PHE A 66 -12.99 -8.88 3.65
N ILE A 67 -12.20 -9.82 4.19
CA ILE A 67 -12.75 -10.99 4.89
C ILE A 67 -13.66 -10.58 6.04
N ARG A 68 -13.23 -9.60 6.85
CA ARG A 68 -14.04 -9.09 7.98
C ARG A 68 -15.30 -8.36 7.53
N ALA A 69 -15.30 -7.78 6.35
CA ALA A 69 -16.46 -7.17 5.73
C ALA A 69 -17.38 -8.17 5.01
N GLY A 70 -17.05 -9.47 5.04
CA GLY A 70 -17.90 -10.54 4.48
C GLY A 70 -17.67 -10.79 2.99
N TRP A 71 -16.53 -10.38 2.42
CA TRP A 71 -16.17 -10.68 1.05
C TRP A 71 -15.50 -12.04 0.92
N ASP A 72 -15.75 -12.73 -0.17
CA ASP A 72 -14.86 -13.77 -0.66
C ASP A 72 -13.66 -13.11 -1.35
N ILE A 73 -12.45 -13.59 -1.04
CA ILE A 73 -11.24 -13.10 -1.67
C ILE A 73 -10.75 -14.09 -2.73
N HIS A 74 -10.24 -13.59 -3.85
CA HIS A 74 -9.54 -14.37 -4.86
C HIS A 74 -8.13 -13.79 -5.04
N ILE A 75 -7.11 -14.61 -4.78
CA ILE A 75 -5.72 -14.18 -4.79
C ILE A 75 -5.18 -14.24 -6.22
N ILE A 76 -4.65 -13.13 -6.70
CA ILE A 76 -4.06 -12.97 -8.03
C ILE A 76 -2.54 -12.87 -7.90
N ASP A 77 -1.79 -13.54 -8.76
CA ASP A 77 -0.33 -13.48 -8.80
C ASP A 77 0.16 -12.06 -9.13
N THR A 78 1.42 -11.83 -8.90
CA THR A 78 2.04 -10.52 -9.11
C THR A 78 2.99 -10.54 -10.31
N ASP A 79 3.30 -9.35 -10.79
CA ASP A 79 4.39 -9.13 -11.72
C ASP A 79 5.76 -9.24 -11.02
N ALA A 80 6.81 -8.94 -11.76
CA ALA A 80 8.17 -8.98 -11.26
C ALA A 80 8.50 -7.91 -10.20
N HIS A 81 7.66 -6.88 -10.05
CA HIS A 81 7.81 -5.82 -9.02
C HIS A 81 6.94 -6.08 -7.78
N GLY A 82 6.17 -7.17 -7.78
CA GLY A 82 5.27 -7.52 -6.69
C GLY A 82 3.91 -6.83 -6.76
N LEU A 83 3.60 -6.15 -7.86
CA LEU A 83 2.30 -5.52 -8.11
C LEU A 83 1.33 -6.54 -8.73
N ILE A 84 0.03 -6.35 -8.51
CA ILE A 84 -1.00 -7.25 -9.08
C ILE A 84 -0.86 -7.35 -10.60
N ASP A 85 -0.80 -8.57 -11.12
CA ASP A 85 -0.77 -8.83 -12.56
C ASP A 85 -2.19 -9.10 -13.09
N LEU A 86 -2.81 -8.07 -13.63
CA LEU A 86 -4.18 -8.14 -14.13
C LEU A 86 -4.34 -9.14 -15.31
N THR A 87 -3.25 -9.51 -15.98
CA THR A 87 -3.28 -10.53 -17.05
C THR A 87 -3.47 -11.94 -16.51
N LYS A 88 -3.28 -12.12 -15.21
CA LYS A 88 -3.46 -13.39 -14.49
C LYS A 88 -4.88 -13.59 -13.96
N ILE A 89 -5.78 -12.66 -14.18
CA ILE A 89 -7.19 -12.84 -13.80
C ILE A 89 -7.79 -13.98 -14.61
N PRO A 90 -8.34 -15.03 -13.96
CA PRO A 90 -8.91 -16.19 -14.68
C PRO A 90 -10.07 -15.78 -15.58
N THR A 91 -10.08 -16.30 -16.80
CA THR A 91 -11.17 -16.07 -17.74
C THR A 91 -12.49 -16.60 -17.18
N GLY A 92 -13.54 -15.79 -17.22
CA GLY A 92 -14.87 -16.17 -16.73
C GLY A 92 -15.06 -16.05 -15.21
N LEU A 93 -14.04 -15.63 -14.46
CA LEU A 93 -14.18 -15.33 -13.04
C LEU A 93 -15.11 -14.13 -12.85
N SER A 94 -16.15 -14.31 -12.04
CA SER A 94 -17.04 -13.20 -11.61
C SER A 94 -16.47 -12.55 -10.35
N TYR A 95 -16.29 -11.25 -10.38
CA TYR A 95 -15.85 -10.45 -9.24
C TYR A 95 -16.43 -9.04 -9.30
N GLN A 96 -16.57 -8.37 -8.16
CA GLN A 96 -17.14 -7.03 -8.05
C GLN A 96 -16.05 -5.97 -7.85
N ALA A 97 -14.96 -6.34 -7.20
CA ALA A 97 -13.89 -5.38 -6.88
C ALA A 97 -12.50 -5.94 -7.13
N VAL A 98 -11.55 -5.03 -7.32
CA VAL A 98 -10.11 -5.31 -7.34
C VAL A 98 -9.42 -4.37 -6.37
N VAL A 99 -8.53 -4.89 -5.53
CA VAL A 99 -7.65 -4.06 -4.71
C VAL A 99 -6.30 -3.89 -5.40
N ILE A 100 -5.99 -2.65 -5.71
CA ILE A 100 -4.68 -2.25 -6.22
C ILE A 100 -3.81 -1.86 -5.04
N VAL A 101 -2.69 -2.55 -4.86
CA VAL A 101 -1.73 -2.28 -3.77
C VAL A 101 -0.45 -1.70 -4.35
N GLY A 102 -0.11 -0.48 -3.96
CA GLY A 102 1.16 0.14 -4.35
C GLY A 102 2.32 -0.35 -3.48
N LEU A 103 2.71 -1.60 -3.68
CA LEU A 103 3.70 -2.27 -2.85
C LEU A 103 5.04 -1.53 -2.87
N TYR A 104 5.68 -1.38 -1.71
CA TYR A 104 6.95 -0.69 -1.47
C TYR A 104 6.94 0.82 -1.76
N GLY A 105 5.91 1.32 -2.38
CA GLY A 105 5.78 2.71 -2.80
C GLY A 105 5.61 2.90 -4.30
N ALA A 106 5.60 1.82 -5.09
CA ALA A 106 5.35 1.88 -6.52
C ALA A 106 3.88 2.25 -6.78
N ALA A 107 3.63 3.26 -7.60
CA ALA A 107 2.29 3.42 -8.14
C ALA A 107 1.99 2.28 -9.11
N VAL A 108 0.77 1.75 -9.04
CA VAL A 108 0.35 0.67 -9.93
C VAL A 108 0.05 1.25 -11.30
N THR A 109 1.08 1.36 -12.11
CA THR A 109 0.95 1.58 -13.55
C THR A 109 1.08 0.22 -14.23
N HIS A 110 0.26 -0.04 -15.22
CA HIS A 110 0.39 -1.30 -15.96
C HIS A 110 1.72 -1.28 -16.73
N HIS A 111 2.70 -2.07 -16.27
CA HIS A 111 4.02 -2.14 -16.91
C HIS A 111 3.90 -2.40 -18.41
N GLY A 112 4.48 -1.50 -19.22
CA GLY A 112 4.58 -1.65 -20.66
C GLY A 112 3.34 -1.28 -21.48
N SER A 113 2.25 -0.82 -20.85
CA SER A 113 1.09 -0.29 -21.56
C SER A 113 0.86 1.19 -21.21
N PRO A 114 0.62 2.07 -22.20
CA PRO A 114 0.16 3.42 -21.95
C PRO A 114 -1.28 3.48 -21.40
N ARG A 115 -1.91 2.31 -21.24
CA ARG A 115 -3.27 2.18 -20.73
C ARG A 115 -3.26 2.10 -19.23
N SER A 116 -4.07 2.93 -18.59
CA SER A 116 -4.33 2.82 -17.15
C SER A 116 -5.07 1.50 -16.85
N TRP A 117 -4.92 0.97 -15.63
CA TRP A 117 -5.67 -0.23 -15.20
C TRP A 117 -7.19 -0.09 -15.38
N HIS A 118 -7.74 1.14 -15.43
CA HIS A 118 -9.13 1.44 -15.78
C HIS A 118 -9.57 0.90 -17.15
N GLU A 119 -8.64 0.71 -18.07
CA GLU A 119 -8.93 0.20 -19.41
C GLU A 119 -8.92 -1.33 -19.49
N TRP A 120 -8.35 -2.00 -18.47
CA TRP A 120 -8.31 -3.46 -18.37
C TRP A 120 -9.48 -4.03 -17.59
N LEU A 121 -10.02 -3.26 -16.67
CA LEU A 121 -11.13 -3.66 -15.82
C LEU A 121 -12.44 -3.21 -16.45
N SER A 122 -13.49 -4.01 -16.30
CA SER A 122 -14.81 -3.62 -16.78
C SER A 122 -15.24 -2.29 -16.16
N GLN A 123 -16.03 -1.50 -16.86
CA GLN A 123 -16.55 -0.22 -16.34
C GLN A 123 -17.35 -0.35 -15.05
N ASN A 124 -17.81 -1.56 -14.74
CA ASN A 124 -18.57 -1.88 -13.53
C ASN A 124 -17.70 -2.38 -12.39
N THR A 125 -16.40 -2.64 -12.61
CA THR A 125 -15.49 -3.10 -11.56
C THR A 125 -15.17 -1.96 -10.59
N ILE A 126 -15.34 -2.23 -9.29
CA ILE A 126 -14.93 -1.31 -8.24
C ILE A 126 -13.42 -1.47 -8.03
N VAL A 127 -12.68 -0.39 -8.23
CA VAL A 127 -11.24 -0.39 -7.96
C VAL A 127 -11.00 0.34 -6.66
N ILE A 128 -10.45 -0.39 -5.69
CA ILE A 128 -10.08 0.10 -4.37
C ILE A 128 -8.55 0.15 -4.30
N GLU A 129 -8.02 1.24 -3.82
CA GLU A 129 -6.58 1.44 -3.73
C GLU A 129 -6.11 1.27 -2.28
N ASP A 130 -5.26 0.28 -2.03
CA ASP A 130 -4.47 0.23 -0.81
C ASP A 130 -3.23 1.10 -1.01
N ALA A 131 -3.38 2.37 -0.70
CA ALA A 131 -2.36 3.39 -0.85
C ALA A 131 -1.45 3.51 0.37
N ALA A 132 -1.49 2.55 1.31
CA ALA A 132 -0.74 2.60 2.56
C ALA A 132 0.78 2.78 2.40
N GLN A 133 1.33 2.48 1.24
CA GLN A 133 2.76 2.57 0.96
C GLN A 133 3.12 3.56 -0.14
N HIS A 134 2.18 3.93 -1.03
CA HIS A 134 2.49 4.70 -2.24
C HIS A 134 1.76 6.04 -2.39
N TRP A 135 0.91 6.45 -1.45
CA TRP A 135 0.10 7.66 -1.56
C TRP A 135 0.90 8.98 -1.76
N LEU A 136 2.23 8.95 -1.61
CA LEU A 136 3.14 10.05 -1.92
C LEU A 136 3.79 9.94 -3.31
N ALA A 137 3.47 8.92 -4.10
CA ALA A 137 3.87 8.84 -5.49
C ALA A 137 3.10 9.87 -6.35
N ALA A 138 3.67 10.28 -7.49
CA ALA A 138 3.11 11.37 -8.28
C ALA A 138 1.69 11.10 -8.83
N ASP A 139 1.42 9.84 -9.20
CA ASP A 139 0.14 9.41 -9.80
C ASP A 139 -0.69 8.51 -8.87
N CYS A 140 -0.48 8.63 -7.54
CA CYS A 140 -1.28 7.88 -6.58
C CYS A 140 -2.69 8.46 -6.43
N THR A 141 -3.58 7.66 -5.87
CA THR A 141 -4.93 8.06 -5.42
C THR A 141 -5.85 8.70 -6.48
N ARG A 142 -5.59 8.46 -7.76
CA ARG A 142 -6.57 8.76 -8.82
C ARG A 142 -7.70 7.71 -8.84
N THR A 143 -8.28 7.50 -7.70
CA THR A 143 -9.10 6.33 -7.36
C THR A 143 -10.49 6.33 -7.96
N GLY A 144 -10.79 6.87 -9.04
CA GLY A 144 -12.12 6.72 -9.59
C GLY A 144 -13.23 6.66 -8.50
N LYS A 145 -14.16 5.72 -8.60
CA LYS A 145 -15.28 5.57 -7.65
C LYS A 145 -14.92 4.84 -6.35
N GLY A 146 -13.88 3.99 -6.37
CA GLY A 146 -13.63 3.01 -5.29
C GLY A 146 -13.06 3.58 -3.98
N GLY A 147 -12.34 4.68 -4.06
CA GLY A 147 -11.64 5.27 -2.91
C GLY A 147 -10.28 4.62 -2.61
N ALA A 148 -9.46 5.31 -1.81
CA ALA A 148 -8.15 4.82 -1.38
C ALA A 148 -7.99 4.83 0.14
N ALA A 149 -7.23 3.85 0.66
CA ALA A 149 -6.84 3.76 2.05
C ALA A 149 -5.39 4.20 2.25
N ILE A 150 -5.17 5.17 3.11
CA ILE A 150 -3.85 5.67 3.52
C ILE A 150 -3.53 5.18 4.94
N SER A 151 -2.25 4.91 5.20
CA SER A 151 -1.75 4.55 6.53
C SER A 151 -0.73 5.58 7.03
N PHE A 152 -0.83 5.93 8.31
CA PHE A 152 0.13 6.74 9.06
C PHE A 152 0.79 5.95 10.19
N ASP A 153 0.87 4.63 10.05
CA ASP A 153 1.64 3.77 10.95
C ASP A 153 3.06 4.33 11.16
N PRO A 154 3.69 4.15 12.35
CA PRO A 154 5.02 4.69 12.66
C PRO A 154 6.12 4.36 11.65
N MET A 155 5.95 3.32 10.84
CA MET A 155 6.91 2.93 9.80
C MET A 155 6.68 3.60 8.44
N LYS A 156 5.65 4.46 8.32
CA LYS A 156 5.29 5.13 7.05
C LYS A 156 6.08 6.41 6.81
N ASN A 157 6.13 6.86 5.54
CA ASN A 157 6.87 8.08 5.16
C ASN A 157 6.36 9.32 5.89
N LEU A 158 5.06 9.42 6.08
CA LEU A 158 4.43 10.39 6.98
C LEU A 158 3.80 9.59 8.14
N ALA A 159 4.53 9.49 9.23
CA ALA A 159 4.21 8.62 10.35
C ALA A 159 3.57 9.37 11.51
N CYS A 160 2.52 8.79 12.10
CA CYS A 160 1.97 9.19 13.38
C CYS A 160 2.82 8.65 14.55
N TYR A 161 2.59 9.08 15.79
CA TYR A 161 3.23 8.48 16.97
C TYR A 161 2.66 7.10 17.30
N GLY A 162 1.36 6.91 17.07
CA GLY A 162 0.68 5.64 17.20
C GLY A 162 0.15 5.17 15.85
N ASN A 163 -1.08 4.69 15.84
CA ASN A 163 -1.76 4.30 14.62
C ASN A 163 -2.53 5.49 14.03
N GLY A 164 -2.59 5.55 12.71
CA GLY A 164 -3.41 6.51 11.99
C GLY A 164 -3.65 6.03 10.57
N GLY A 165 -4.71 6.53 9.96
CA GLY A 165 -5.05 6.26 8.57
C GLY A 165 -6.07 7.27 8.05
N ALA A 166 -6.39 7.14 6.78
CA ALA A 166 -7.45 7.93 6.15
C ALA A 166 -8.05 7.21 4.94
N VAL A 167 -9.33 7.46 4.71
CA VAL A 167 -9.98 7.23 3.42
C VAL A 167 -9.90 8.53 2.62
N VAL A 168 -9.48 8.45 1.35
CA VAL A 168 -9.50 9.58 0.42
C VAL A 168 -10.32 9.21 -0.82
N THR A 169 -11.14 10.16 -1.30
CA THR A 169 -12.11 9.87 -2.38
C THR A 169 -12.70 11.15 -2.98
N ASP A 170 -13.23 11.02 -4.20
CA ASP A 170 -14.09 12.03 -4.84
C ASP A 170 -15.58 11.76 -4.66
N ASN A 171 -15.94 10.61 -4.07
CA ASN A 171 -17.31 10.22 -3.83
C ASN A 171 -17.80 10.79 -2.50
N LEU A 172 -18.81 11.68 -2.54
CA LEU A 172 -19.40 12.30 -1.36
C LEU A 172 -20.05 11.25 -0.44
N ASP A 173 -20.81 10.32 -1.01
CA ASP A 173 -21.55 9.31 -0.23
C ASP A 173 -20.56 8.40 0.55
N LEU A 174 -19.44 8.02 -0.08
CA LEU A 174 -18.37 7.28 0.58
C LEU A 174 -17.72 8.11 1.71
N ALA A 175 -17.48 9.39 1.48
CA ALA A 175 -16.90 10.26 2.50
C ALA A 175 -17.84 10.44 3.71
N GLU A 176 -19.14 10.60 3.47
CA GLU A 176 -20.15 10.68 4.53
C GLU A 176 -20.28 9.35 5.29
N TYR A 177 -20.29 8.24 4.56
CA TYR A 177 -20.25 6.91 5.15
C TYR A 177 -19.03 6.72 6.05
N ALA A 178 -17.84 7.08 5.59
CA ALA A 178 -16.60 6.98 6.35
C ALA A 178 -16.63 7.84 7.63
N ARG A 179 -17.19 9.05 7.55
CA ARG A 179 -17.38 9.93 8.74
C ARG A 179 -18.32 9.31 9.77
N ALA A 180 -19.45 8.74 9.31
CA ALA A 180 -20.38 8.06 10.18
C ALA A 180 -19.76 6.79 10.77
N TRP A 181 -19.13 5.96 9.93
CA TRP A 181 -18.52 4.71 10.34
C TRP A 181 -17.52 4.89 11.48
N ARG A 182 -16.55 5.82 11.35
CA ARG A 182 -15.53 6.07 12.37
C ARG A 182 -16.05 6.63 13.70
N ASP A 183 -17.33 7.02 13.76
CA ASP A 183 -18.00 7.56 14.97
C ASP A 183 -19.30 6.80 15.31
N ASN A 184 -19.25 5.45 15.29
CA ASN A 184 -20.35 4.57 15.67
C ASN A 184 -21.66 4.82 14.90
N GLY A 185 -21.57 5.17 13.63
CA GLY A 185 -22.71 5.41 12.72
C GLY A 185 -23.38 6.77 12.88
N LYS A 186 -22.83 7.67 13.70
CA LYS A 186 -23.42 9.01 13.95
C LYS A 186 -23.33 9.91 12.72
N PRO A 187 -24.25 10.87 12.57
CA PRO A 187 -25.46 11.08 13.40
C PRO A 187 -26.65 10.25 12.95
N THR A 188 -26.57 9.60 11.79
CA THR A 188 -27.72 8.97 11.14
C THR A 188 -28.06 7.57 11.66
N HIS A 189 -27.06 6.89 12.26
CA HIS A 189 -27.15 5.48 12.71
C HIS A 189 -27.61 4.51 11.61
N ARG A 190 -27.32 4.81 10.33
CA ARG A 190 -27.64 3.95 9.18
C ARG A 190 -26.64 2.81 8.99
N ASN A 191 -25.50 2.87 9.68
CA ASN A 191 -24.49 1.80 9.74
C ASN A 191 -24.05 1.59 11.19
N THR A 192 -23.47 0.45 11.49
CA THR A 192 -23.03 0.11 12.84
C THR A 192 -21.79 0.92 13.26
N GLY A 193 -20.86 1.13 12.34
CA GLY A 193 -19.61 1.86 12.58
C GLY A 193 -18.79 1.38 13.78
N THR A 194 -17.72 2.09 14.04
CA THR A 194 -16.80 1.82 15.15
C THR A 194 -16.32 3.14 15.77
N ASN A 195 -15.77 3.10 16.98
CA ASN A 195 -15.06 4.25 17.55
C ASN A 195 -13.60 4.22 17.05
N SER A 196 -13.37 4.78 15.88
CA SER A 196 -12.07 4.69 15.18
C SER A 196 -11.58 6.04 14.63
N ARG A 197 -11.92 7.12 15.32
CA ARG A 197 -11.40 8.45 14.97
C ARG A 197 -9.91 8.55 15.26
N MET A 198 -9.16 9.25 14.42
CA MET A 198 -7.83 9.72 14.74
C MET A 198 -7.93 10.83 15.80
N SER A 199 -7.01 10.89 16.75
CA SER A 199 -7.08 11.87 17.82
C SER A 199 -6.70 13.28 17.33
N GLU A 200 -7.23 14.31 17.99
CA GLU A 200 -6.84 15.71 17.73
C GLU A 200 -5.34 15.95 17.96
N LEU A 201 -4.76 15.29 18.97
CA LEU A 201 -3.33 15.36 19.24
C LEU A 201 -2.50 14.80 18.09
N ASP A 202 -2.91 13.62 17.57
CA ASP A 202 -2.25 13.03 16.41
C ASP A 202 -2.39 13.91 15.17
N CYS A 203 -3.57 14.47 14.92
CA CYS A 203 -3.79 15.38 13.80
C CYS A 203 -2.93 16.66 13.92
N ALA A 204 -2.82 17.24 15.11
CA ALA A 204 -1.94 18.39 15.36
C ALA A 204 -0.46 18.05 15.07
N HIS A 205 0.00 16.90 15.54
CA HIS A 205 1.35 16.39 15.27
C HIS A 205 1.58 16.16 13.76
N MET A 206 0.61 15.58 13.08
CA MET A 206 0.70 15.36 11.64
C MET A 206 0.80 16.68 10.87
N LEU A 207 0.03 17.72 11.25
CA LEU A 207 0.11 19.06 10.64
C LEU A 207 1.51 19.66 10.71
N VAL A 208 2.25 19.46 11.81
CA VAL A 208 3.66 19.89 11.90
C VAL A 208 4.51 19.11 10.89
N LYS A 209 4.34 17.79 10.80
CA LYS A 209 5.12 16.95 9.87
C LYS A 209 4.83 17.24 8.40
N THR A 210 3.62 17.66 8.07
CA THR A 210 3.27 18.01 6.66
C THR A 210 4.16 19.12 6.09
N GLN A 211 4.71 19.98 6.94
CA GLN A 211 5.63 21.05 6.52
C GLN A 211 7.00 20.52 6.06
N HIS A 212 7.32 19.28 6.37
CA HIS A 212 8.62 18.67 6.08
C HIS A 212 8.56 17.53 5.05
N ILE A 213 7.36 17.02 4.74
CA ILE A 213 7.22 15.76 3.98
C ILE A 213 7.86 15.84 2.59
N ASP A 214 7.74 16.96 1.89
CA ASP A 214 8.30 17.10 0.55
C ASP A 214 9.84 17.03 0.56
N ARG A 215 10.48 17.65 1.57
CA ARG A 215 11.94 17.55 1.77
C ARG A 215 12.36 16.11 2.12
N TRP A 216 11.62 15.43 2.99
CA TRP A 216 11.90 14.05 3.34
C TRP A 216 11.73 13.11 2.15
N GLN A 217 10.70 13.32 1.36
CA GLN A 217 10.45 12.54 0.15
C GLN A 217 11.53 12.75 -0.91
N ALA A 218 11.96 14.00 -1.13
CA ALA A 218 13.07 14.31 -2.03
C ALA A 218 14.40 13.64 -1.59
N ARG A 219 14.66 13.60 -0.26
CA ARG A 219 15.85 12.90 0.25
C ARG A 219 15.76 11.38 0.02
N ARG A 220 14.62 10.76 0.27
CA ARG A 220 14.41 9.33 -0.02
C ARG A 220 14.64 9.02 -1.50
N GLN A 221 14.12 9.86 -2.39
CA GLN A 221 14.32 9.70 -3.84
C GLN A 221 15.81 9.80 -4.21
N LYS A 222 16.52 10.81 -3.70
CA LYS A 222 17.96 10.97 -3.94
C LYS A 222 18.76 9.74 -3.50
N ILE A 223 18.43 9.13 -2.35
CA ILE A 223 19.09 7.92 -1.86
C ILE A 223 18.77 6.74 -2.79
N ALA A 224 17.50 6.60 -3.20
CA ALA A 224 17.08 5.53 -4.09
C ALA A 224 17.77 5.60 -5.45
N ASP A 225 17.82 6.80 -6.07
CA ASP A 225 18.49 7.04 -7.35
C ASP A 225 19.98 6.68 -7.26
N HIS A 226 20.65 7.12 -6.20
CA HIS A 226 22.05 6.80 -5.95
C HIS A 226 22.27 5.27 -5.86
N TRP A 227 21.44 4.54 -5.10
CA TRP A 227 21.59 3.09 -4.99
C TRP A 227 21.23 2.36 -6.28
N CYS A 228 20.23 2.81 -7.02
CA CYS A 228 19.91 2.25 -8.33
C CYS A 228 21.12 2.37 -9.27
N ASP A 229 21.79 3.53 -9.30
CA ASP A 229 22.99 3.72 -10.12
C ASP A 229 24.16 2.85 -9.65
N ARG A 230 24.39 2.75 -8.35
CA ARG A 230 25.46 1.92 -7.75
C ARG A 230 25.28 0.44 -8.03
N PHE A 231 24.04 -0.04 -8.06
CA PHE A 231 23.76 -1.46 -8.26
C PHE A 231 23.69 -1.87 -9.72
N LYS A 232 23.74 -0.94 -10.67
CA LYS A 232 23.84 -1.25 -12.10
C LYS A 232 25.06 -2.14 -12.36
N ASN A 233 24.87 -3.21 -13.15
CA ASN A 233 25.90 -4.18 -13.53
C ASN A 233 26.52 -4.99 -12.37
N THR A 234 25.89 -5.04 -11.20
CA THR A 234 26.38 -5.81 -10.05
C THR A 234 25.65 -7.15 -9.83
N GLY A 235 24.64 -7.46 -10.66
CA GLY A 235 23.75 -8.61 -10.45
C GLY A 235 22.65 -8.37 -9.42
N ILE A 236 22.60 -7.19 -8.79
CA ILE A 236 21.56 -6.78 -7.86
C ILE A 236 20.44 -6.11 -8.66
N ARG A 237 19.24 -6.67 -8.58
CA ARG A 237 18.07 -6.04 -9.19
C ARG A 237 17.35 -5.16 -8.17
N CYS A 238 17.15 -3.89 -8.48
CA CYS A 238 16.28 -3.01 -7.71
C CYS A 238 14.83 -3.20 -8.15
N LEU A 239 13.86 -3.17 -7.21
CA LEU A 239 12.43 -3.14 -7.55
C LEU A 239 11.96 -1.72 -7.90
N ILE A 240 12.81 -0.71 -7.70
CA ILE A 240 12.69 0.61 -8.29
C ILE A 240 13.61 0.61 -9.51
N ASP A 241 13.08 0.84 -10.70
CA ASP A 241 13.82 0.90 -11.96
C ASP A 241 13.31 2.05 -12.84
N ASP A 242 13.91 2.23 -14.02
CA ASP A 242 13.59 3.33 -14.91
C ASP A 242 12.11 3.36 -15.35
N SER A 243 11.39 2.24 -15.23
CA SER A 243 9.97 2.15 -15.57
C SER A 243 9.04 2.75 -14.51
N ASN A 244 9.46 2.79 -13.25
CA ASN A 244 8.64 3.24 -12.13
C ASN A 244 9.27 4.32 -11.23
N ALA A 245 10.55 4.65 -11.41
CA ALA A 245 11.30 5.55 -10.52
C ALA A 245 10.65 6.94 -10.37
N HIS A 246 10.08 7.49 -11.46
CA HIS A 246 9.41 8.79 -11.44
C HIS A 246 8.05 8.76 -10.74
N ASN A 247 7.51 7.58 -10.46
CA ASN A 247 6.20 7.38 -9.84
C ASN A 247 6.26 6.39 -8.68
N HIS A 248 7.21 6.64 -7.76
CA HIS A 248 7.47 5.79 -6.61
C HIS A 248 7.63 6.62 -5.33
N ALA A 249 6.88 6.27 -4.29
CA ALA A 249 6.94 6.97 -2.99
C ALA A 249 8.16 6.59 -2.15
N VAL A 250 8.97 5.64 -2.60
CA VAL A 250 10.18 5.15 -1.87
C VAL A 250 9.88 4.87 -0.39
N HIS A 251 8.75 4.18 -0.14
CA HIS A 251 8.43 3.74 1.22
C HIS A 251 9.41 2.69 1.71
N LYS A 252 9.76 1.74 0.82
CA LYS A 252 10.84 0.76 1.02
C LYS A 252 11.76 0.81 -0.18
N PHE A 253 13.05 0.67 0.04
CA PHE A 253 14.00 0.35 -1.02
C PHE A 253 14.27 -1.15 -0.98
N VAL A 254 13.82 -1.85 -2.02
CA VAL A 254 13.84 -3.32 -2.06
C VAL A 254 14.73 -3.79 -3.20
N ILE A 255 15.63 -4.69 -2.87
CA ILE A 255 16.47 -5.41 -3.84
C ILE A 255 16.02 -6.86 -3.96
N ASP A 256 16.18 -7.42 -5.14
CA ASP A 256 15.95 -8.81 -5.48
C ASP A 256 17.32 -9.48 -5.69
N VAL A 257 17.68 -10.40 -4.80
CA VAL A 257 18.98 -11.05 -4.78
C VAL A 257 18.87 -12.55 -4.53
N ASP A 258 19.77 -13.30 -5.12
CA ASP A 258 19.91 -14.73 -4.83
C ASP A 258 20.46 -14.92 -3.40
N LYS A 259 20.10 -16.07 -2.79
CA LYS A 259 20.54 -16.41 -1.43
C LYS A 259 20.28 -15.30 -0.40
N ARG A 260 19.12 -14.60 -0.54
CA ARG A 260 18.71 -13.47 0.27
C ARG A 260 19.02 -13.61 1.77
N ASP A 261 18.80 -14.77 2.37
CA ASP A 261 19.00 -14.97 3.80
C ASP A 261 20.48 -14.95 4.20
N ILE A 262 21.38 -15.40 3.31
CA ILE A 262 22.83 -15.28 3.49
C ILE A 262 23.25 -13.82 3.40
N VAL A 263 22.79 -13.10 2.37
CA VAL A 263 23.05 -11.66 2.22
C VAL A 263 22.56 -10.90 3.45
N LYS A 264 21.34 -11.19 3.91
CA LYS A 264 20.77 -10.58 5.12
C LYS A 264 21.64 -10.82 6.35
N ALA A 265 22.08 -12.06 6.59
CA ALA A 265 22.93 -12.41 7.72
C ALA A 265 24.29 -11.65 7.68
N ASN A 266 24.93 -11.60 6.50
CA ASN A 266 26.17 -10.87 6.31
C ASN A 266 26.03 -9.36 6.54
N LEU A 267 24.93 -8.75 6.09
CA LEU A 267 24.63 -7.34 6.34
C LEU A 267 24.39 -7.05 7.83
N THR A 268 23.73 -7.98 8.54
CA THR A 268 23.53 -7.87 9.99
C THR A 268 24.87 -7.86 10.73
N LEU A 269 25.85 -8.71 10.36
CA LEU A 269 27.19 -8.70 10.92
C LEU A 269 27.92 -7.37 10.69
N ARG A 270 27.59 -6.67 9.62
CA ARG A 270 28.10 -5.35 9.25
C ARG A 270 27.29 -4.19 9.83
N LYS A 271 26.40 -4.46 10.79
CA LYS A 271 25.53 -3.48 11.47
C LYS A 271 24.52 -2.77 10.55
N ILE A 272 24.14 -3.41 9.46
CA ILE A 272 23.09 -2.93 8.57
C ILE A 272 21.83 -3.74 8.85
N ASP A 273 20.79 -3.08 9.43
CA ASP A 273 19.49 -3.71 9.69
C ASP A 273 18.66 -3.76 8.42
N THR A 274 18.37 -4.98 7.96
CA THR A 274 17.55 -5.22 6.78
C THR A 274 16.29 -6.01 7.15
N ARG A 275 15.24 -5.85 6.38
CA ARG A 275 13.96 -6.52 6.61
C ARG A 275 13.47 -7.24 5.34
N VAL A 276 12.58 -8.20 5.54
CA VAL A 276 11.94 -8.92 4.43
C VAL A 276 10.47 -8.55 4.37
N HIS A 277 10.06 -7.90 3.30
CA HIS A 277 8.68 -7.51 3.04
C HIS A 277 8.25 -8.08 1.68
N TYR A 278 7.61 -9.28 1.59
CA TYR A 278 7.24 -10.15 2.70
C TYR A 278 7.82 -11.53 2.47
N ALA A 279 8.12 -12.26 3.54
CA ALA A 279 8.75 -13.58 3.46
C ALA A 279 7.79 -14.64 2.90
N ASN A 280 6.50 -14.46 3.13
CA ASN A 280 5.45 -15.36 2.66
C ASN A 280 4.38 -14.53 1.94
N PRO A 281 4.05 -14.85 0.69
CA PRO A 281 2.87 -14.32 0.03
C PRO A 281 1.61 -14.89 0.67
N LEU A 282 0.44 -14.29 0.43
CA LEU A 282 -0.81 -14.63 1.12
C LEU A 282 -1.13 -16.13 1.02
N GLN A 283 -1.02 -16.74 -0.18
CA GLN A 283 -1.34 -18.15 -0.39
C GLN A 283 -0.46 -19.13 0.40
N GLU A 284 0.69 -18.72 0.88
CA GLU A 284 1.57 -19.52 1.73
C GLU A 284 1.25 -19.42 3.21
N MET A 285 0.44 -18.45 3.61
CA MET A 285 -0.01 -18.27 5.00
C MET A 285 -1.23 -19.14 5.29
N SER A 286 -1.27 -19.79 6.47
CA SER A 286 -2.29 -20.78 6.84
C SER A 286 -3.72 -20.25 6.70
N LEU A 287 -3.96 -19.00 7.07
CA LEU A 287 -5.30 -18.38 7.00
C LEU A 287 -5.84 -18.29 5.57
N TYR A 288 -4.97 -18.03 4.59
CA TYR A 288 -5.40 -17.73 3.22
C TYR A 288 -5.31 -18.92 2.26
N ARG A 289 -4.75 -20.07 2.68
CA ARG A 289 -4.64 -21.27 1.85
C ARG A 289 -5.98 -21.84 1.39
N ALA A 290 -7.05 -21.57 2.12
CA ALA A 290 -8.40 -22.03 1.79
C ALA A 290 -9.08 -21.17 0.71
N TYR A 291 -8.56 -19.99 0.44
CA TYR A 291 -9.14 -19.08 -0.54
C TYR A 291 -8.64 -19.42 -1.96
N PRO A 292 -9.53 -19.31 -2.97
CA PRO A 292 -9.15 -19.63 -4.34
C PRO A 292 -8.09 -18.66 -4.87
N GLY A 293 -7.22 -19.23 -5.68
CA GLY A 293 -6.21 -18.56 -6.48
C GLY A 293 -5.75 -19.50 -7.57
N PRO A 294 -5.03 -19.05 -8.59
CA PRO A 294 -4.46 -19.96 -9.57
C PRO A 294 -3.54 -20.97 -8.88
N ASP A 295 -3.55 -22.22 -9.35
CA ASP A 295 -2.79 -23.35 -8.77
C ASP A 295 -1.27 -23.11 -8.67
N MET A 296 -0.76 -22.08 -9.36
CA MET A 296 0.64 -21.66 -9.31
C MET A 296 0.76 -20.15 -9.26
N LEU A 297 0.86 -19.60 -8.06
CA LEU A 297 1.26 -18.21 -7.82
C LEU A 297 2.80 -18.15 -7.77
N ALA A 298 3.44 -18.52 -8.90
CA ALA A 298 4.87 -18.77 -8.95
C ALA A 298 5.72 -17.50 -8.86
N ALA A 299 5.22 -16.40 -9.41
CA ALA A 299 5.96 -15.13 -9.42
C ALA A 299 6.06 -14.57 -8.01
N SER A 300 4.95 -14.48 -7.28
CA SER A 300 4.92 -14.01 -5.89
C SER A 300 5.73 -14.90 -4.94
N SER A 301 5.63 -16.24 -5.09
CA SER A 301 6.43 -17.18 -4.29
C SER A 301 7.93 -17.07 -4.59
N SER A 302 8.31 -16.88 -5.85
CA SER A 302 9.71 -16.64 -6.24
C SER A 302 10.24 -15.34 -5.67
N LEU A 303 9.48 -14.26 -5.81
CA LEU A 303 9.85 -12.93 -5.33
C LEU A 303 10.01 -12.91 -3.79
N ALA A 304 9.10 -13.53 -3.05
CA ALA A 304 9.14 -13.61 -1.58
C ALA A 304 10.44 -14.25 -1.06
N ARG A 305 11.05 -15.18 -1.79
CA ARG A 305 12.32 -15.81 -1.42
C ARG A 305 13.54 -14.92 -1.67
N ARG A 306 13.41 -13.88 -2.49
CA ARG A 306 14.53 -13.10 -3.03
C ARG A 306 14.56 -11.65 -2.54
N VAL A 307 13.42 -11.08 -2.13
CA VAL A 307 13.33 -9.67 -1.73
C VAL A 307 14.03 -9.38 -0.42
N LEU A 308 14.76 -8.27 -0.37
CA LEU A 308 15.40 -7.73 0.82
C LEU A 308 15.25 -6.22 0.84
N SER A 309 14.67 -5.68 1.91
CA SER A 309 14.52 -4.24 2.10
C SER A 309 15.73 -3.68 2.82
N LEU A 310 16.38 -2.71 2.21
CA LEU A 310 17.44 -1.92 2.79
C LEU A 310 16.87 -0.81 3.69
N PRO A 311 17.62 -0.36 4.71
CA PRO A 311 17.17 0.75 5.55
C PRO A 311 17.12 2.04 4.72
N ILE A 312 15.93 2.65 4.59
CA ILE A 312 15.75 3.90 3.86
C ILE A 312 14.92 4.89 4.69
N TYR A 313 15.53 6.02 5.04
CA TYR A 313 14.92 7.12 5.77
C TYR A 313 15.69 8.42 5.50
N PRO A 314 15.05 9.60 5.63
CA PRO A 314 15.66 10.87 5.19
C PRO A 314 16.87 11.32 6.03
N GLU A 315 17.06 10.79 7.24
CA GLU A 315 18.15 11.12 8.15
C GLU A 315 19.46 10.39 7.81
N LEU A 316 19.45 9.39 6.90
CA LEU A 316 20.68 8.74 6.45
C LEU A 316 21.67 9.79 5.90
N THR A 317 22.87 9.81 6.45
CA THR A 317 23.98 10.62 5.95
C THR A 317 24.51 10.08 4.62
N ASP A 318 25.17 10.90 3.83
CA ASP A 318 25.76 10.45 2.56
C ASP A 318 26.82 9.35 2.79
N LEU A 319 27.56 9.41 3.90
CA LEU A 319 28.53 8.36 4.28
C LEU A 319 27.86 7.02 4.58
N GLU A 320 26.73 7.03 5.28
CA GLU A 320 25.95 5.81 5.54
C GLU A 320 25.34 5.25 4.26
N VAL A 321 24.86 6.11 3.36
CA VAL A 321 24.33 5.72 2.05
C VAL A 321 25.40 5.00 1.21
N GLU A 322 26.61 5.55 1.14
CA GLU A 322 27.76 4.92 0.46
C GLU A 322 28.14 3.59 1.16
N TYR A 323 28.30 3.62 2.47
CA TYR A 323 28.65 2.41 3.24
C TYR A 323 27.66 1.27 2.99
N ILE A 324 26.35 1.54 3.04
CA ILE A 324 25.31 0.53 2.81
C ILE A 324 25.47 -0.07 1.41
N SER A 325 25.61 0.75 0.36
CA SER A 325 25.74 0.25 -1.01
C SER A 325 27.00 -0.61 -1.21
N ASP A 326 28.14 -0.18 -0.65
CA ASP A 326 29.42 -0.94 -0.72
C ASP A 326 29.28 -2.31 -0.04
N GLN A 327 28.66 -2.34 1.16
CA GLN A 327 28.47 -3.59 1.87
C GLN A 327 27.48 -4.53 1.17
N VAL A 328 26.41 -3.99 0.54
CA VAL A 328 25.47 -4.79 -0.23
C VAL A 328 26.16 -5.42 -1.44
N ILE A 329 26.90 -4.65 -2.23
CA ILE A 329 27.67 -5.16 -3.37
C ILE A 329 28.63 -6.28 -2.92
N SER A 330 29.40 -6.03 -1.86
CA SER A 330 30.35 -7.02 -1.30
C SER A 330 29.68 -8.30 -0.76
N CYS A 331 28.40 -8.25 -0.38
CA CYS A 331 27.67 -9.43 0.11
C CYS A 331 27.03 -10.26 -1.02
N VAL A 332 26.82 -9.68 -2.19
CA VAL A 332 26.17 -10.32 -3.34
C VAL A 332 27.22 -10.88 -4.32
N ALA A 333 28.40 -10.23 -4.41
CA ALA A 333 29.53 -10.73 -5.19
C ALA A 333 30.04 -12.08 -4.63
#